data_28b8fa2f25c2e5a8bae5d8bf9e3aad40
#
_entry.id   28b8fa2f25c2e5a8bae5d8bf9e3aad40
#
_cell.length_a   1.000
_cell.length_b   1.000
_cell.length_c   1.000
_cell.angle_alpha   90.00
_cell.angle_beta   90.00
_cell.angle_gamma   90.00
#
_symmetry.space_group_name_H-M   'P 1'
#
loop_
_entity.id
_entity.type
_entity.pdbx_description
1 polymer ?
#
loop_
_entity_poly.entity_id
_entity_poly.type
_entity_poly.pdbx_seq_one_letter_code
_entity_poly.pdbx_strand_id
1 'polypeptide(L)'
;MVFPPFYFGQIYEARCFPGTVTIKPSLLLELVQGVFDEIGRNGFKKIIVYNAHGGNEHLLKFLAQCSLWEEKPYHLYMPLHFLSPEGEKEWQAMRETSFGGHACEEETSYVLGTHPHLVKMDRVPADPAPPLGRMGDFPPTFTAIGWYSDFPEHYTGDAHSATEEKGQTLVRLASDYLAQYIAAVKADEVVPALNAEFFRRVERV
;
A
#
# COMPACT_ATOMS: atom_id res chain seq x y z
N MET A 1 -14.47 9.57 -10.14
CA MET A 1 -14.63 8.20 -10.68
C MET A 1 -13.75 7.28 -9.87
N VAL A 2 -14.18 6.04 -9.61
CA VAL A 2 -13.35 5.00 -8.99
C VAL A 2 -12.97 4.04 -10.11
N PHE A 3 -11.66 3.81 -10.27
CA PHE A 3 -11.12 2.81 -11.19
C PHE A 3 -11.27 1.42 -10.54
N PRO A 4 -11.50 0.34 -11.30
CA PRO A 4 -11.53 -1.01 -10.76
C PRO A 4 -10.24 -1.35 -10.02
N PRO A 5 -10.29 -2.22 -8.97
CA PRO A 5 -9.09 -2.65 -8.28
C PRO A 5 -8.04 -3.21 -9.25
N PHE A 6 -6.80 -2.77 -9.10
CA PHE A 6 -5.67 -3.27 -9.86
C PHE A 6 -4.99 -4.39 -9.08
N TYR A 7 -5.15 -5.62 -9.52
CA TYR A 7 -4.79 -6.82 -8.77
C TYR A 7 -3.32 -7.21 -8.85
N PHE A 8 -2.55 -6.58 -9.74
CA PHE A 8 -1.15 -6.94 -9.93
C PHE A 8 -0.23 -5.93 -9.23
N GLY A 9 0.73 -6.44 -8.47
CA GLY A 9 1.67 -5.62 -7.73
C GLY A 9 3.03 -6.29 -7.57
N GLN A 10 3.90 -5.64 -6.83
CA GLN A 10 5.18 -6.20 -6.43
C GLN A 10 4.94 -7.13 -5.24
N ILE A 11 5.28 -8.42 -5.39
CA ILE A 11 5.15 -9.46 -4.37
C ILE A 11 6.25 -10.53 -4.54
N TYR A 12 7.47 -10.10 -4.89
CA TYR A 12 8.53 -11.04 -5.24
C TYR A 12 9.04 -11.84 -4.06
N GLU A 13 8.95 -11.31 -2.85
CA GLU A 13 9.30 -11.96 -1.58
C GLU A 13 8.43 -13.20 -1.30
N ALA A 14 7.23 -13.27 -1.84
CA ALA A 14 6.31 -14.39 -1.67
C ALA A 14 6.40 -15.46 -2.78
N ARG A 15 7.33 -15.36 -3.73
CA ARG A 15 7.43 -16.30 -4.86
C ARG A 15 7.72 -17.74 -4.48
N CYS A 16 8.22 -17.99 -3.28
CA CYS A 16 8.43 -19.33 -2.75
C CYS A 16 7.13 -20.02 -2.30
N PHE A 17 5.98 -19.29 -2.27
CA PHE A 17 4.70 -19.84 -1.84
C PHE A 17 3.85 -20.25 -3.05
N PRO A 18 3.17 -21.41 -2.98
CA PRO A 18 2.24 -21.84 -4.02
C PRO A 18 1.05 -20.87 -4.11
N GLY A 19 0.61 -20.59 -5.34
CA GLY A 19 -0.50 -19.67 -5.60
C GLY A 19 -0.08 -18.21 -5.77
N THR A 20 1.16 -17.83 -5.47
CA THR A 20 1.66 -16.49 -5.76
C THR A 20 1.80 -16.28 -7.26
N VAL A 21 1.13 -15.24 -7.78
CA VAL A 21 1.22 -14.82 -9.18
C VAL A 21 1.97 -13.50 -9.26
N THR A 22 3.20 -13.56 -9.80
CA THR A 22 4.04 -12.37 -9.99
C THR A 22 4.16 -12.00 -11.47
N ILE A 23 4.33 -10.71 -11.72
CA ILE A 23 4.60 -10.18 -13.06
C ILE A 23 6.06 -9.76 -13.15
N LYS A 24 6.69 -10.00 -14.32
CA LYS A 24 8.06 -9.53 -14.57
C LYS A 24 8.17 -8.03 -14.28
N PRO A 25 9.22 -7.56 -13.54
CA PRO A 25 9.31 -6.17 -13.10
C PRO A 25 9.16 -5.13 -14.21
N SER A 26 9.80 -5.32 -15.36
CA SER A 26 9.68 -4.39 -16.50
C SER A 26 8.24 -4.31 -17.02
N LEU A 27 7.57 -5.45 -17.15
CA LEU A 27 6.18 -5.49 -17.60
C LEU A 27 5.23 -4.84 -16.57
N LEU A 28 5.48 -5.03 -15.28
CA LEU A 28 4.67 -4.41 -14.23
C LEU A 28 4.79 -2.89 -14.26
N LEU A 29 6.02 -2.36 -14.43
CA LEU A 29 6.25 -0.92 -14.58
C LEU A 29 5.50 -0.35 -15.79
N GLU A 30 5.66 -0.99 -16.96
CA GLU A 30 5.02 -0.55 -18.19
C GLU A 30 3.47 -0.64 -18.07
N LEU A 31 2.95 -1.70 -17.45
CA LEU A 31 1.52 -1.89 -17.27
C LEU A 31 0.90 -0.81 -16.38
N VAL A 32 1.49 -0.54 -15.21
CA VAL A 32 0.96 0.48 -14.28
C VAL A 32 1.09 1.88 -14.88
N GLN A 33 2.22 2.19 -15.52
CA GLN A 33 2.42 3.46 -16.21
C GLN A 33 1.39 3.62 -17.35
N GLY A 34 1.18 2.58 -18.16
CA GLY A 34 0.20 2.60 -19.23
C GLY A 34 -1.23 2.83 -18.74
N VAL A 35 -1.59 2.28 -17.57
CA VAL A 35 -2.91 2.56 -16.95
C VAL A 35 -3.03 4.03 -16.56
N PHE A 36 -2.00 4.63 -15.96
CA PHE A 36 -2.02 6.07 -15.62
C PHE A 36 -2.13 6.94 -16.89
N ASP A 37 -1.38 6.61 -17.93
CA ASP A 37 -1.40 7.35 -19.21
C ASP A 37 -2.77 7.27 -19.88
N GLU A 38 -3.43 6.10 -19.85
CA GLU A 38 -4.79 5.94 -20.39
C GLU A 38 -5.84 6.68 -19.57
N ILE A 39 -5.73 6.70 -18.24
CA ILE A 39 -6.60 7.52 -17.38
C ILE A 39 -6.41 9.01 -17.73
N GLY A 40 -5.17 9.46 -17.87
CA GLY A 40 -4.84 10.83 -18.28
C GLY A 40 -5.35 11.17 -19.67
N ARG A 41 -5.19 10.27 -20.66
CA ARG A 41 -5.70 10.40 -22.02
C ARG A 41 -7.23 10.59 -22.05
N ASN A 42 -7.94 9.96 -21.13
CA ASN A 42 -9.39 10.12 -20.95
C ASN A 42 -9.78 11.44 -20.25
N GLY A 43 -8.83 12.33 -19.98
CA GLY A 43 -9.07 13.68 -19.48
C GLY A 43 -8.99 13.85 -17.96
N PHE A 44 -8.70 12.81 -17.22
CA PHE A 44 -8.49 12.91 -15.76
C PHE A 44 -7.15 13.58 -15.47
N LYS A 45 -7.19 14.66 -14.70
CA LYS A 45 -6.00 15.48 -14.38
C LYS A 45 -5.34 15.12 -13.06
N LYS A 46 -6.06 14.49 -12.15
CA LYS A 46 -5.60 14.10 -10.82
C LYS A 46 -5.95 12.64 -10.59
N ILE A 47 -4.94 11.82 -10.37
CA ILE A 47 -5.07 10.37 -10.15
C ILE A 47 -4.63 10.08 -8.72
N ILE A 48 -5.52 9.57 -7.89
CA ILE A 48 -5.20 9.09 -6.55
C ILE A 48 -4.89 7.60 -6.64
N VAL A 49 -3.68 7.22 -6.25
CA VAL A 49 -3.23 5.83 -6.15
C VAL A 49 -3.36 5.40 -4.70
N TYR A 50 -4.40 4.65 -4.38
CA TYR A 50 -4.61 4.09 -3.05
C TYR A 50 -3.95 2.72 -2.96
N ASN A 51 -2.81 2.65 -2.27
CA ASN A 51 -2.02 1.42 -2.18
C ASN A 51 -2.53 0.54 -1.03
N ALA A 52 -2.86 -0.71 -1.31
CA ALA A 52 -3.32 -1.68 -0.32
C ALA A 52 -2.29 -2.80 -0.03
N HIS A 53 -1.02 -2.62 -0.44
CA HIS A 53 0.03 -3.62 -0.21
C HIS A 53 1.38 -2.97 0.03
N GLY A 54 2.01 -3.26 1.17
CA GLY A 54 3.29 -2.65 1.57
C GLY A 54 4.42 -2.83 0.54
N GLY A 55 4.51 -3.98 -0.09
CA GLY A 55 5.52 -4.27 -1.12
C GLY A 55 5.50 -3.34 -2.34
N ASN A 56 4.37 -2.70 -2.63
CA ASN A 56 4.26 -1.76 -3.74
C ASN A 56 4.91 -0.39 -3.47
N GLU A 57 5.29 -0.09 -2.25
CA GLU A 57 5.70 1.27 -1.85
C GLU A 57 6.84 1.82 -2.73
N HIS A 58 7.89 1.04 -2.93
CA HIS A 58 9.03 1.45 -3.75
C HIS A 58 8.67 1.58 -5.23
N LEU A 59 7.89 0.64 -5.75
CA LEU A 59 7.39 0.66 -7.13
C LEU A 59 6.58 1.92 -7.41
N LEU A 60 5.62 2.22 -6.56
CA LEU A 60 4.70 3.35 -6.76
C LEU A 60 5.40 4.70 -6.60
N LYS A 61 6.29 4.84 -5.61
CA LYS A 61 7.10 6.04 -5.43
C LYS A 61 8.04 6.27 -6.63
N PHE A 62 8.65 5.22 -7.15
CA PHE A 62 9.47 5.31 -8.36
C PHE A 62 8.64 5.73 -9.57
N LEU A 63 7.48 5.13 -9.79
CA LEU A 63 6.58 5.53 -10.87
C LEU A 63 6.11 6.98 -10.76
N ALA A 64 5.79 7.44 -9.56
CA ALA A 64 5.47 8.85 -9.35
C ALA A 64 6.65 9.77 -9.69
N GLN A 65 7.87 9.37 -9.35
CA GLN A 65 9.08 10.11 -9.69
C GLN A 65 9.36 10.11 -11.22
N CYS A 66 9.02 9.02 -11.90
CA CYS A 66 9.14 8.93 -13.36
C CYS A 66 8.26 9.94 -14.11
N SER A 67 7.18 10.44 -13.50
CA SER A 67 6.36 11.50 -14.11
C SER A 67 7.08 12.85 -14.29
N LEU A 68 8.28 12.99 -13.71
CA LEU A 68 9.16 14.14 -13.94
C LEU A 68 10.13 13.95 -15.11
N TRP A 69 10.19 12.78 -15.71
CA TRP A 69 11.00 12.52 -16.90
C TRP A 69 10.40 13.16 -18.16
N GLU A 70 9.09 13.11 -18.27
CA GLU A 70 8.30 13.67 -19.38
C GLU A 70 7.02 14.29 -18.82
N GLU A 71 6.65 15.48 -19.30
CA GLU A 71 5.42 16.14 -18.83
C GLU A 71 4.20 15.30 -19.14
N LYS A 72 3.44 14.98 -18.09
CA LYS A 72 2.21 14.20 -18.19
C LYS A 72 0.97 15.11 -18.10
N PRO A 73 -0.14 14.76 -18.79
CA PRO A 73 -1.37 15.55 -18.71
C PRO A 73 -2.13 15.33 -17.39
N TYR A 74 -1.53 14.68 -16.40
CA TYR A 74 -2.11 14.34 -15.11
C TYR A 74 -1.06 14.40 -13.99
N HIS A 75 -1.51 14.41 -12.74
CA HIS A 75 -0.67 14.38 -11.54
C HIS A 75 -1.06 13.18 -10.67
N LEU A 76 -0.06 12.49 -10.11
CA LEU A 76 -0.23 11.35 -9.22
C LEU A 76 -0.22 11.80 -7.76
N TYR A 77 -1.16 11.33 -6.98
CA TYR A 77 -1.29 11.57 -5.55
C TYR A 77 -1.37 10.23 -4.83
N MET A 78 -0.56 10.05 -3.80
CA MET A 78 -0.56 8.82 -3.00
C MET A 78 -0.65 9.19 -1.53
N PRO A 79 -1.70 8.79 -0.79
CA PRO A 79 -1.72 8.95 0.64
C PRO A 79 -0.58 8.13 1.26
N LEU A 80 0.18 8.74 2.17
CA LEU A 80 1.26 8.07 2.89
C LEU A 80 0.76 7.30 4.12
N HIS A 81 -0.47 7.56 4.53
CA HIS A 81 -1.13 6.94 5.67
C HIS A 81 -2.51 6.45 5.26
N PHE A 82 -3.02 5.44 5.96
CA PHE A 82 -4.35 4.88 5.74
C PHE A 82 -5.39 5.47 6.70
N LEU A 83 -4.94 5.98 7.83
CA LEU A 83 -5.75 6.60 8.86
C LEU A 83 -5.29 8.05 9.11
N SER A 84 -6.21 8.88 9.59
CA SER A 84 -5.83 10.19 10.16
C SER A 84 -5.07 10.00 11.47
N PRO A 85 -4.36 11.03 11.97
CA PRO A 85 -3.71 10.95 13.28
C PRO A 85 -4.67 10.59 14.43
N GLU A 86 -5.92 11.03 14.35
CA GLU A 86 -6.98 10.71 15.31
C GLU A 86 -7.45 9.26 15.15
N GLY A 87 -7.63 8.82 13.90
CA GLY A 87 -7.98 7.44 13.59
C GLY A 87 -6.90 6.45 14.02
N GLU A 88 -5.63 6.82 13.85
CA GLU A 88 -4.52 6.02 14.34
C GLU A 88 -4.54 5.87 15.87
N LYS A 89 -4.85 6.94 16.61
CA LYS A 89 -5.01 6.87 18.07
C LYS A 89 -6.19 5.98 18.48
N GLU A 90 -7.31 6.06 17.75
CA GLU A 90 -8.47 5.20 18.00
C GLU A 90 -8.11 3.73 17.75
N TRP A 91 -7.43 3.43 16.65
CA TRP A 91 -6.95 2.08 16.36
C TRP A 91 -5.97 1.57 17.43
N GLN A 92 -4.97 2.35 17.83
CA GLN A 92 -4.00 1.97 18.85
C GLN A 92 -4.64 1.70 20.22
N ALA A 93 -5.76 2.36 20.53
CA ALA A 93 -6.51 2.09 21.77
C ALA A 93 -7.29 0.77 21.73
N MET A 94 -7.63 0.26 20.54
CA MET A 94 -8.34 -1.01 20.34
C MET A 94 -7.39 -2.19 20.11
N ARG A 95 -6.22 -1.92 19.58
CA ARG A 95 -5.21 -2.92 19.24
C ARG A 95 -4.68 -3.61 20.49
N GLU A 96 -4.62 -4.93 20.48
CA GLU A 96 -4.11 -5.75 21.57
C GLU A 96 -2.68 -6.23 21.33
N THR A 97 -2.29 -6.39 20.06
CA THR A 97 -0.95 -6.86 19.69
C THR A 97 0.06 -5.72 19.62
N SER A 98 1.31 -5.96 20.04
CA SER A 98 2.39 -4.95 20.04
C SER A 98 3.14 -4.87 18.70
N PHE A 99 2.99 -5.86 17.84
CA PHE A 99 3.64 -5.92 16.52
C PHE A 99 2.72 -6.56 15.49
N GLY A 100 3.02 -6.32 14.22
CA GLY A 100 2.29 -6.89 13.09
C GLY A 100 2.99 -6.53 11.78
N GLY A 101 2.50 -7.03 10.67
CA GLY A 101 3.06 -6.74 9.36
C GLY A 101 2.33 -7.45 8.23
N HIS A 102 1.96 -8.71 8.41
CA HIS A 102 1.20 -9.44 7.39
C HIS A 102 0.30 -10.51 8.00
N ALA A 103 -0.97 -10.49 7.64
CA ALA A 103 -2.03 -11.35 8.19
C ALA A 103 -2.17 -11.24 9.72
N CYS A 104 -1.76 -10.12 10.30
CA CYS A 104 -1.80 -9.83 11.72
C CYS A 104 -3.21 -9.42 12.20
N GLU A 105 -3.33 -8.98 13.45
CA GLU A 105 -4.58 -8.49 14.03
C GLU A 105 -5.30 -7.47 13.13
N GLU A 106 -4.55 -6.47 12.62
CA GLU A 106 -5.10 -5.41 11.79
C GLU A 106 -5.63 -5.93 10.46
N GLU A 107 -4.79 -6.60 9.67
CA GLU A 107 -5.17 -7.07 8.33
C GLU A 107 -6.26 -8.14 8.39
N THR A 108 -6.18 -9.06 9.35
CA THR A 108 -7.21 -10.07 9.56
C THR A 108 -8.53 -9.44 10.00
N SER A 109 -8.49 -8.41 10.86
CA SER A 109 -9.69 -7.66 11.23
C SER A 109 -10.33 -6.97 10.03
N TYR A 110 -9.55 -6.35 9.13
CA TYR A 110 -10.09 -5.77 7.89
C TYR A 110 -10.89 -6.79 7.08
N VAL A 111 -10.37 -8.01 6.94
CA VAL A 111 -11.08 -9.06 6.19
C VAL A 111 -12.30 -9.55 6.96
N LEU A 112 -12.21 -9.72 8.28
CA LEU A 112 -13.35 -10.07 9.12
C LEU A 112 -14.47 -9.01 9.04
N GLY A 113 -14.12 -7.72 9.06
CA GLY A 113 -15.10 -6.63 8.99
C GLY A 113 -15.78 -6.47 7.63
N THR A 114 -15.21 -7.03 6.57
CA THR A 114 -15.72 -6.91 5.19
C THR A 114 -16.20 -8.23 4.58
N HIS A 115 -15.46 -9.31 4.82
CA HIS A 115 -15.69 -10.64 4.22
C HIS A 115 -15.44 -11.76 5.24
N PRO A 116 -16.18 -11.83 6.37
CA PRO A 116 -15.87 -12.75 7.47
C PRO A 116 -15.88 -14.23 7.03
N HIS A 117 -16.68 -14.57 6.02
CA HIS A 117 -16.78 -15.93 5.49
C HIS A 117 -15.50 -16.42 4.79
N LEU A 118 -14.57 -15.51 4.42
CA LEU A 118 -13.29 -15.86 3.81
C LEU A 118 -12.20 -16.14 4.85
N VAL A 119 -12.37 -15.70 6.09
CA VAL A 119 -11.38 -15.89 7.16
C VAL A 119 -11.56 -17.25 7.82
N LYS A 120 -10.45 -17.96 8.04
CA LYS A 120 -10.38 -19.26 8.70
C LYS A 120 -9.58 -19.14 9.98
N MET A 121 -10.21 -18.60 11.04
CA MET A 121 -9.56 -18.37 12.34
C MET A 121 -9.02 -19.66 12.97
N ASP A 122 -9.61 -20.80 12.66
CA ASP A 122 -9.15 -22.13 13.07
C ASP A 122 -7.80 -22.55 12.47
N ARG A 123 -7.30 -21.78 11.49
CA ARG A 123 -6.00 -22.01 10.82
C ARG A 123 -4.91 -21.02 11.26
N VAL A 124 -5.21 -20.10 12.15
CA VAL A 124 -4.20 -19.20 12.72
C VAL A 124 -3.15 -20.05 13.44
N PRO A 125 -1.84 -19.87 13.16
CA PRO A 125 -0.78 -20.56 13.88
C PRO A 125 -0.89 -20.35 15.39
N ALA A 126 -0.63 -21.39 16.19
CA ALA A 126 -0.79 -21.33 17.65
C ALA A 126 0.07 -20.25 18.32
N ASP A 127 1.25 -20.02 17.75
CA ASP A 127 2.19 -19.02 18.26
C ASP A 127 2.23 -17.79 17.34
N PRO A 128 2.36 -16.58 17.91
CA PRO A 128 2.68 -15.37 17.15
C PRO A 128 3.97 -15.51 16.34
N ALA A 129 4.07 -14.80 15.24
CA ALA A 129 5.23 -14.82 14.35
C ALA A 129 6.07 -13.52 14.46
N PRO A 130 6.97 -13.40 15.45
CA PRO A 130 7.92 -12.29 15.53
C PRO A 130 9.02 -12.45 14.46
N PRO A 131 9.80 -11.37 14.19
CA PRO A 131 10.98 -11.46 13.33
C PRO A 131 11.97 -12.52 13.84
N LEU A 132 12.46 -13.38 12.94
CA LEU A 132 13.42 -14.43 13.29
C LEU A 132 14.84 -13.92 13.50
N GLY A 133 15.16 -12.71 13.06
CA GLY A 133 16.49 -12.12 13.22
C GLY A 133 17.61 -12.88 12.49
N ARG A 134 17.31 -13.59 11.40
CA ARG A 134 18.30 -14.46 10.72
C ARG A 134 19.46 -13.71 10.04
N MET A 135 19.36 -12.40 9.89
CA MET A 135 20.50 -11.59 9.46
C MET A 135 21.48 -11.28 10.61
N GLY A 136 21.12 -11.58 11.86
CA GLY A 136 22.01 -11.47 13.02
C GLY A 136 22.52 -10.05 13.21
N ASP A 137 23.85 -9.94 13.45
CA ASP A 137 24.54 -8.67 13.67
C ASP A 137 24.93 -7.96 12.37
N PHE A 138 24.35 -8.33 11.23
CA PHE A 138 24.62 -7.62 9.98
C PHE A 138 24.22 -6.15 10.11
N PRO A 139 25.06 -5.20 9.66
CA PRO A 139 24.70 -3.79 9.75
C PRO A 139 23.32 -3.50 9.11
N PRO A 140 22.56 -2.51 9.62
CA PRO A 140 21.26 -2.15 9.04
C PRO A 140 21.36 -1.97 7.54
N THR A 141 20.68 -2.83 6.79
CA THR A 141 20.80 -2.90 5.33
C THR A 141 19.46 -3.25 4.72
N PHE A 142 19.09 -2.52 3.67
CA PHE A 142 18.00 -2.97 2.81
C PHE A 142 18.53 -4.01 1.82
N THR A 143 17.90 -5.18 1.82
CA THR A 143 18.17 -6.24 0.83
C THR A 143 16.88 -6.94 0.46
N ALA A 144 16.80 -7.43 -0.77
CA ALA A 144 15.61 -8.10 -1.30
C ALA A 144 15.20 -9.35 -0.48
N ILE A 145 16.15 -9.98 0.22
CA ILE A 145 15.89 -11.16 1.04
C ILE A 145 15.50 -10.82 2.49
N GLY A 146 15.50 -9.54 2.86
CA GLY A 146 15.26 -9.10 4.25
C GLY A 146 13.93 -9.60 4.81
N TRP A 147 12.85 -9.42 4.06
CA TRP A 147 11.53 -9.93 4.49
C TRP A 147 11.55 -11.44 4.72
N TYR A 148 12.04 -12.22 3.75
CA TYR A 148 12.11 -13.67 3.87
C TYR A 148 13.06 -14.12 5.01
N SER A 149 14.07 -13.32 5.33
CA SER A 149 14.98 -13.65 6.44
C SER A 149 14.25 -13.68 7.78
N ASP A 150 13.30 -12.79 7.98
CA ASP A 150 12.54 -12.69 9.22
C ASP A 150 11.22 -13.47 9.20
N PHE A 151 10.59 -13.58 8.03
CA PHE A 151 9.24 -14.15 7.87
C PHE A 151 9.18 -15.18 6.74
N PRO A 152 9.86 -16.34 6.88
CA PRO A 152 9.91 -17.36 5.82
C PRO A 152 8.56 -17.99 5.52
N GLU A 153 7.60 -17.95 6.47
CA GLU A 153 6.23 -18.43 6.29
C GLU A 153 5.27 -17.32 5.83
N HIS A 154 5.79 -16.12 5.56
CA HIS A 154 5.05 -14.94 5.13
C HIS A 154 3.99 -14.43 6.13
N TYR A 155 3.83 -15.05 7.27
CA TYR A 155 3.01 -14.59 8.38
C TYR A 155 3.86 -13.79 9.37
N THR A 156 3.38 -12.61 9.80
CA THR A 156 4.08 -11.80 10.80
C THR A 156 3.10 -11.03 11.67
N GLY A 157 3.16 -11.27 12.96
CA GLY A 157 2.25 -10.72 13.95
C GLY A 157 1.48 -11.79 14.68
N ASP A 158 0.31 -11.41 15.18
CA ASP A 158 -0.65 -12.30 15.81
C ASP A 158 -2.06 -11.92 15.35
N ALA A 159 -2.81 -12.88 14.83
CA ALA A 159 -4.17 -12.68 14.36
C ALA A 159 -5.24 -13.11 15.37
N HIS A 160 -4.87 -13.70 16.53
CA HIS A 160 -5.87 -14.22 17.49
C HIS A 160 -6.79 -13.13 18.03
N SER A 161 -6.29 -11.91 18.20
CA SER A 161 -7.07 -10.76 18.67
C SER A 161 -7.88 -10.06 17.57
N ALA A 162 -7.84 -10.56 16.32
CA ALA A 162 -8.61 -9.98 15.24
C ALA A 162 -10.11 -10.20 15.43
N THR A 163 -10.91 -9.17 15.19
CA THR A 163 -12.37 -9.24 15.30
C THR A 163 -13.07 -8.49 14.17
N GLU A 164 -14.31 -8.87 13.91
CA GLU A 164 -15.17 -8.18 12.95
C GLU A 164 -15.40 -6.72 13.36
N GLU A 165 -15.61 -6.45 14.64
CA GLU A 165 -15.83 -5.09 15.18
C GLU A 165 -14.62 -4.18 14.94
N LYS A 166 -13.41 -4.68 15.22
CA LYS A 166 -12.15 -3.97 14.90
C LYS A 166 -12.06 -3.68 13.42
N GLY A 167 -12.40 -4.66 12.58
CA GLY A 167 -12.39 -4.53 11.13
C GLY A 167 -13.38 -3.47 10.62
N GLN A 168 -14.60 -3.47 11.12
CA GLN A 168 -15.61 -2.46 10.78
C GLN A 168 -15.15 -1.05 11.19
N THR A 169 -14.52 -0.93 12.36
CA THR A 169 -13.95 0.34 12.82
C THR A 169 -12.82 0.80 11.90
N LEU A 170 -11.88 -0.07 11.55
CA LEU A 170 -10.77 0.24 10.63
C LEU A 170 -11.28 0.69 9.27
N VAL A 171 -12.28 -0.02 8.70
CA VAL A 171 -12.89 0.36 7.41
C VAL A 171 -13.53 1.75 7.49
N ARG A 172 -14.24 2.07 8.57
CA ARG A 172 -14.82 3.40 8.78
C ARG A 172 -13.72 4.47 8.84
N LEU A 173 -12.71 4.29 9.70
CA LEU A 173 -11.60 5.24 9.88
C LEU A 173 -10.84 5.49 8.56
N ALA A 174 -10.52 4.42 7.83
CA ALA A 174 -9.84 4.52 6.54
C ALA A 174 -10.70 5.21 5.49
N SER A 175 -12.01 4.92 5.45
CA SER A 175 -12.95 5.56 4.51
C SER A 175 -13.12 7.05 4.80
N ASP A 176 -13.22 7.44 6.07
CA ASP A 176 -13.34 8.83 6.50
C ASP A 176 -12.08 9.64 6.12
N TYR A 177 -10.89 9.05 6.35
CA TYR A 177 -9.63 9.68 5.97
C TYR A 177 -9.48 9.78 4.44
N LEU A 178 -9.81 8.73 3.71
CA LEU A 178 -9.75 8.74 2.24
C LEU A 178 -10.71 9.78 1.65
N ALA A 179 -11.91 9.95 2.22
CA ALA A 179 -12.86 10.96 1.78
C ALA A 179 -12.29 12.40 1.96
N GLN A 180 -11.63 12.67 3.09
CA GLN A 180 -10.95 13.94 3.33
C GLN A 180 -9.77 14.14 2.36
N TYR A 181 -8.97 13.11 2.12
CA TYR A 181 -7.87 13.14 1.17
C TYR A 181 -8.34 13.43 -0.25
N ILE A 182 -9.41 12.76 -0.70
CA ILE A 182 -10.04 13.02 -2.01
C ILE A 182 -10.50 14.48 -2.13
N ALA A 183 -11.12 15.03 -1.09
CA ALA A 183 -11.55 16.42 -1.08
C ALA A 183 -10.36 17.39 -1.20
N ALA A 184 -9.28 17.14 -0.46
CA ALA A 184 -8.05 17.92 -0.55
C ALA A 184 -7.41 17.86 -1.94
N VAL A 185 -7.28 16.67 -2.52
CA VAL A 185 -6.73 16.50 -3.88
C VAL A 185 -7.59 17.19 -4.92
N LYS A 186 -8.92 17.14 -4.80
CA LYS A 186 -9.82 17.87 -5.73
C LYS A 186 -9.59 19.38 -5.69
N ALA A 187 -9.38 19.93 -4.50
CA ALA A 187 -9.16 21.36 -4.29
C ALA A 187 -7.72 21.82 -4.57
N ASP A 188 -6.75 20.90 -4.71
CA ASP A 188 -5.36 21.25 -4.88
C ASP A 188 -5.06 21.91 -6.23
N GLU A 189 -4.43 23.07 -6.18
CA GLU A 189 -3.88 23.79 -7.34
C GLU A 189 -2.35 23.94 -7.25
N VAL A 190 -1.76 23.51 -6.13
CA VAL A 190 -0.33 23.69 -5.86
C VAL A 190 0.51 22.71 -6.65
N VAL A 191 0.18 21.42 -6.60
CA VAL A 191 0.93 20.39 -7.33
C VAL A 191 0.92 20.64 -8.84
N PRO A 192 -0.24 20.94 -9.49
CA PRO A 192 -0.26 21.33 -10.90
C PRO A 192 0.60 22.55 -11.22
N ALA A 193 0.56 23.61 -10.39
CA ALA A 193 1.34 24.82 -10.59
C ALA A 193 2.86 24.57 -10.48
N LEU A 194 3.28 23.80 -9.47
CA LEU A 194 4.69 23.42 -9.29
C LEU A 194 5.19 22.53 -10.43
N ASN A 195 4.37 21.61 -10.90
CA ASN A 195 4.71 20.74 -12.02
C ASN A 195 4.94 21.57 -13.30
N ALA A 196 4.04 22.49 -13.60
CA ALA A 196 4.18 23.40 -14.74
C ALA A 196 5.41 24.33 -14.60
N GLU A 197 5.73 24.78 -13.38
CA GLU A 197 6.96 25.54 -13.13
C GLU A 197 8.19 24.67 -13.40
N PHE A 198 8.21 23.43 -12.92
CA PHE A 198 9.31 22.49 -13.11
C PHE A 198 9.61 22.29 -14.60
N PHE A 199 8.61 21.94 -15.42
CA PHE A 199 8.83 21.69 -16.85
C PHE A 199 9.27 22.93 -17.63
N ARG A 200 8.74 24.12 -17.31
CA ARG A 200 9.28 25.38 -17.87
C ARG A 200 10.77 25.61 -17.56
N ARG A 201 11.28 25.08 -16.45
CA ARG A 201 12.71 25.16 -16.13
C ARG A 201 13.53 24.12 -16.88
N VAL A 202 13.00 22.91 -17.06
CA VAL A 202 13.62 21.84 -17.87
C VAL A 202 13.85 22.29 -19.31
N GLU A 203 12.85 22.96 -19.93
CA GLU A 203 12.96 23.49 -21.30
C GLU A 203 14.04 24.56 -21.50
N ARG A 204 14.58 25.13 -20.44
CA ARG A 204 15.60 26.19 -20.49
C ARG A 204 17.02 25.68 -20.38
N VAL A 205 17.22 24.39 -20.15
CA VAL A 205 18.52 23.73 -20.00
C VAL A 205 18.86 22.97 -21.27
#